data_81b923d240ac8cbea3627b82c0c047db
#
_entry.id   81b923d240ac8cbea3627b82c0c047db
#
_cell.length_a   1.000
_cell.length_b   1.000
_cell.length_c   1.000
_cell.angle_alpha   90.00
_cell.angle_beta   90.00
_cell.angle_gamma   90.00
#
_symmetry.space_group_name_H-M   'P 1'
#
loop_
_entity.id
_entity.type
_entity.pdbx_description
1 polymer ?
#
loop_
_entity_poly.entity_id
_entity_poly.type
_entity_poly.pdbx_seq_one_letter_code
_entity_poly.pdbx_strand_id
1 'polypeptide(L)'
;YNRPMPLSAPLFSPSSPNAPDLPLLHGLNPEQLAAVTLPQGHALILAGAGSGKTRVLTTRIAWLLHMGYASPGGIMAVTFTNKAAKEMQTRLSALLPISLRGMWMGTFHGLCNRLLRAHHQAAGLPATFQILDMQDQLSAIKRLCKAFNVDTERYPPKQLGWFFASCKEDGLRPKDVPAHDPDMRKKVELYQLYEDQCQREGVVDFAELLLRSYELLRDHPALRQHYQQRFRYLLVDEFQDTNKLQYQWLKLLAGEMEGGRIVGTSSVLAVGDDDQSIYAFRGARVGNMQDFLREFAVPHQIKLERNYRSHGNILDCANALIENNSQRLGKNLTTDQGAGEPVRIHEAPTDLDEARWLVEEIQALTKNDGFPRQEIALLYRSNAQSRVLESRLFN
;
A
#
# COMPACT_ATOMS: atom_id res chain seq x y z
N TYR A 1 -5.11 24.21 -35.84
CA TYR A 1 -3.66 24.30 -35.64
C TYR A 1 -3.36 24.34 -34.15
N ASN A 2 -3.27 23.13 -33.52
CA ASN A 2 -2.74 22.96 -32.18
C ASN A 2 -1.45 22.13 -32.31
N ARG A 3 -0.31 22.81 -32.29
CA ARG A 3 0.98 22.15 -32.06
C ARG A 3 1.08 21.82 -30.56
N PRO A 4 1.41 20.58 -30.15
CA PRO A 4 1.78 20.32 -28.78
C PRO A 4 3.06 21.10 -28.46
N MET A 5 3.04 21.82 -27.34
CA MET A 5 4.24 22.46 -26.82
C MET A 5 5.30 21.39 -26.50
N PRO A 6 6.57 21.60 -26.80
CA PRO A 6 7.64 20.68 -26.45
C PRO A 6 7.71 20.54 -24.92
N LEU A 7 7.87 19.31 -24.46
CA LEU A 7 8.18 18.95 -23.08
C LEU A 7 9.37 19.82 -22.62
N SER A 8 9.11 20.77 -21.76
CA SER A 8 10.17 21.60 -21.18
C SER A 8 11.11 20.69 -20.38
N ALA A 9 12.40 20.78 -20.69
CA ALA A 9 13.48 20.21 -19.90
C ALA A 9 13.31 20.53 -18.41
N PRO A 10 13.85 19.70 -17.50
CA PRO A 10 13.74 19.95 -16.06
C PRO A 10 14.21 21.37 -15.77
N LEU A 11 13.37 22.15 -15.09
CA LEU A 11 13.61 23.54 -14.77
C LEU A 11 14.87 23.75 -13.92
N PHE A 12 15.38 22.67 -13.31
CA PHE A 12 16.63 22.70 -12.53
C PHE A 12 17.38 21.36 -12.64
N SER A 13 18.62 21.43 -13.07
CA SER A 13 19.60 20.36 -12.87
C SER A 13 20.08 20.39 -11.40
N PRO A 14 20.37 19.25 -10.74
CA PRO A 14 20.87 19.22 -9.36
C PRO A 14 22.14 20.05 -9.10
N SER A 15 22.83 20.45 -10.17
CA SER A 15 24.03 21.28 -10.17
C SER A 15 23.79 22.72 -10.63
N SER A 16 22.53 23.15 -10.76
CA SER A 16 22.23 24.52 -11.17
C SER A 16 22.43 25.47 -9.98
N PRO A 17 23.27 26.51 -10.12
CA PRO A 17 23.53 27.50 -9.05
C PRO A 17 22.31 28.33 -8.65
N ASN A 18 21.16 28.13 -9.30
CA ASN A 18 19.90 28.83 -9.09
C ASN A 18 18.76 27.93 -8.56
N ALA A 19 19.05 26.74 -8.01
CA ALA A 19 18.03 26.01 -7.25
C ALA A 19 17.61 26.86 -6.05
N PRO A 20 16.30 27.17 -5.84
CA PRO A 20 15.90 27.94 -4.69
C PRO A 20 16.32 27.20 -3.42
N ASP A 21 17.01 27.91 -2.51
CA ASP A 21 17.35 27.39 -1.19
C ASP A 21 16.06 27.25 -0.35
N LEU A 22 15.37 26.13 -0.55
CA LEU A 22 14.12 25.83 0.13
C LEU A 22 14.40 24.96 1.34
N PRO A 23 14.06 25.43 2.56
CA PRO A 23 14.27 24.66 3.79
C PRO A 23 13.70 23.25 3.74
N LEU A 24 12.60 23.04 3.01
CA LEU A 24 11.97 21.73 2.84
C LEU A 24 12.84 20.70 2.08
N LEU A 25 13.84 21.15 1.31
CA LEU A 25 14.76 20.29 0.55
C LEU A 25 16.07 20.00 1.32
N HIS A 26 16.30 20.68 2.45
CA HIS A 26 17.51 20.51 3.22
C HIS A 26 17.66 19.08 3.77
N GLY A 27 18.88 18.56 3.70
CA GLY A 27 19.23 17.23 4.22
C GLY A 27 18.68 16.05 3.40
N LEU A 28 18.18 16.30 2.18
CA LEU A 28 17.93 15.25 1.21
C LEU A 28 19.24 14.85 0.53
N ASN A 29 19.45 13.55 0.33
CA ASN A 29 20.52 13.08 -0.52
C ASN A 29 20.19 13.33 -2.01
N PRO A 30 21.15 13.18 -2.96
CA PRO A 30 20.92 13.46 -4.38
C PRO A 30 19.74 12.68 -4.98
N GLU A 31 19.60 11.40 -4.65
CA GLU A 31 18.54 10.54 -5.16
C GLU A 31 17.17 10.94 -4.58
N GLN A 32 17.12 11.27 -3.30
CA GLN A 32 15.92 11.78 -2.65
C GLN A 32 15.51 13.12 -3.23
N LEU A 33 16.47 14.02 -3.44
CA LEU A 33 16.24 15.33 -4.06
C LEU A 33 15.71 15.17 -5.49
N ALA A 34 16.32 14.29 -6.29
CA ALA A 34 15.85 13.99 -7.64
C ALA A 34 14.39 13.47 -7.63
N ALA A 35 14.05 12.55 -6.70
CA ALA A 35 12.70 12.04 -6.57
C ALA A 35 11.67 13.10 -6.16
N VAL A 36 12.05 14.01 -5.26
CA VAL A 36 11.18 15.09 -4.78
C VAL A 36 10.92 16.13 -5.87
N THR A 37 11.92 16.47 -6.67
CA THR A 37 11.86 17.56 -7.66
C THR A 37 11.56 17.08 -9.09
N LEU A 38 11.17 15.82 -9.28
CA LEU A 38 10.79 15.28 -10.59
C LEU A 38 9.78 16.19 -11.30
N PRO A 39 9.92 16.38 -12.64
CA PRO A 39 8.91 17.07 -13.44
C PRO A 39 7.59 16.32 -13.44
N GLN A 40 6.57 16.90 -14.06
CA GLN A 40 5.30 16.22 -14.28
C GLN A 40 5.53 14.97 -15.18
N GLY A 41 5.04 13.82 -14.72
CA GLY A 41 5.20 12.54 -15.40
C GLY A 41 5.08 11.38 -14.41
N HIS A 42 5.04 10.18 -14.95
CA HIS A 42 5.00 8.97 -14.12
C HIS A 42 6.39 8.63 -13.60
N ALA A 43 6.48 8.14 -12.38
CA ALA A 43 7.74 7.75 -11.78
C ALA A 43 7.59 6.53 -10.87
N LEU A 44 8.60 5.67 -10.87
CA LEU A 44 8.77 4.58 -9.91
C LEU A 44 9.99 4.86 -9.03
N ILE A 45 9.77 4.94 -7.73
CA ILE A 45 10.82 5.07 -6.73
C ILE A 45 10.99 3.72 -6.05
N LEU A 46 12.10 3.05 -6.36
CA LEU A 46 12.50 1.82 -5.70
C LEU A 46 13.26 2.19 -4.43
N ALA A 47 12.57 2.13 -3.30
CA ALA A 47 13.07 2.66 -2.04
C ALA A 47 13.31 1.52 -1.05
N GLY A 48 14.56 1.15 -0.86
CA GLY A 48 14.94 0.12 0.10
C GLY A 48 14.51 0.44 1.55
N ALA A 49 14.58 -0.56 2.40
CA ALA A 49 14.29 -0.38 3.83
C ALA A 49 15.17 0.73 4.42
N GLY A 50 14.60 1.61 5.23
CA GLY A 50 15.36 2.68 5.91
C GLY A 50 15.93 3.76 4.99
N SER A 51 15.54 3.82 3.70
CA SER A 51 16.03 4.82 2.74
C SER A 51 15.27 6.15 2.74
N GLY A 52 14.26 6.29 3.58
CA GLY A 52 13.48 7.52 3.72
C GLY A 52 12.28 7.62 2.76
N LYS A 53 11.64 6.51 2.38
CA LYS A 53 10.43 6.48 1.54
C LYS A 53 9.39 7.53 1.92
N THR A 54 8.95 7.50 3.17
CA THR A 54 7.92 8.43 3.69
C THR A 54 8.38 9.87 3.62
N ARG A 55 9.68 10.14 3.88
CA ARG A 55 10.25 11.48 3.75
C ARG A 55 10.18 11.98 2.32
N VAL A 56 10.54 11.16 1.36
CA VAL A 56 10.46 11.52 -0.08
C VAL A 56 9.02 11.82 -0.49
N LEU A 57 8.06 10.97 -0.11
CA LEU A 57 6.64 11.18 -0.42
C LEU A 57 6.10 12.49 0.18
N THR A 58 6.32 12.71 1.47
CA THR A 58 5.82 13.92 2.16
C THR A 58 6.50 15.19 1.63
N THR A 59 7.81 15.14 1.38
CA THR A 59 8.53 16.28 0.83
C THR A 59 8.12 16.56 -0.61
N ARG A 60 7.85 15.51 -1.42
CA ARG A 60 7.31 15.67 -2.77
C ARG A 60 5.97 16.40 -2.78
N ILE A 61 5.04 15.99 -1.93
CA ILE A 61 3.74 16.68 -1.78
C ILE A 61 3.96 18.14 -1.38
N ALA A 62 4.79 18.37 -0.36
CA ALA A 62 5.12 19.72 0.10
C ALA A 62 5.70 20.59 -1.02
N TRP A 63 6.62 20.04 -1.80
CA TRP A 63 7.25 20.72 -2.93
C TRP A 63 6.24 21.07 -4.03
N LEU A 64 5.35 20.13 -4.41
CA LEU A 64 4.29 20.36 -5.39
C LEU A 64 3.36 21.52 -4.98
N LEU A 65 2.98 21.56 -3.70
CA LEU A 65 2.11 22.59 -3.14
C LEU A 65 2.85 23.93 -3.03
N HIS A 66 4.08 23.93 -2.54
CA HIS A 66 4.90 25.14 -2.37
C HIS A 66 5.20 25.81 -3.72
N MET A 67 5.53 25.02 -4.73
CA MET A 67 5.80 25.52 -6.09
C MET A 67 4.54 25.90 -6.88
N GLY A 68 3.35 25.66 -6.33
CA GLY A 68 2.08 25.97 -7.01
C GLY A 68 1.75 25.02 -8.17
N TYR A 69 2.44 23.86 -8.28
CA TYR A 69 2.16 22.87 -9.32
C TYR A 69 0.83 22.15 -9.08
N ALA A 70 0.39 22.08 -7.83
CA ALA A 70 -0.89 21.52 -7.44
C ALA A 70 -1.50 22.29 -6.28
N SER A 71 -2.83 22.30 -6.21
CA SER A 71 -3.57 22.62 -4.99
C SER A 71 -3.77 21.35 -4.15
N PRO A 72 -4.10 21.47 -2.84
CA PRO A 72 -4.42 20.30 -2.04
C PRO A 72 -5.50 19.40 -2.65
N GLY A 73 -6.54 19.98 -3.25
CA GLY A 73 -7.62 19.23 -3.93
C GLY A 73 -7.18 18.45 -5.17
N GLY A 74 -6.04 18.77 -5.75
CA GLY A 74 -5.45 18.10 -6.93
C GLY A 74 -4.53 16.94 -6.61
N ILE A 75 -4.34 16.61 -5.32
CA ILE A 75 -3.44 15.55 -4.86
C ILE A 75 -4.24 14.42 -4.20
N MET A 76 -3.96 13.18 -4.61
CA MET A 76 -4.36 11.98 -3.91
C MET A 76 -3.12 11.21 -3.46
N ALA A 77 -3.02 10.92 -2.16
CA ALA A 77 -1.95 10.13 -1.57
C ALA A 77 -2.51 8.87 -0.91
N VAL A 78 -2.06 7.71 -1.39
CA VAL A 78 -2.56 6.41 -0.97
C VAL A 78 -1.51 5.69 -0.15
N THR A 79 -1.91 5.18 1.01
CA THR A 79 -1.08 4.36 1.89
C THR A 79 -1.79 3.04 2.23
N PHE A 80 -1.10 2.11 2.90
CA PHE A 80 -1.69 0.82 3.28
C PHE A 80 -2.27 0.80 4.69
N THR A 81 -1.86 1.71 5.56
CA THR A 81 -2.33 1.75 6.95
C THR A 81 -2.80 3.15 7.36
N ASN A 82 -3.80 3.19 8.23
CA ASN A 82 -4.27 4.47 8.80
C ASN A 82 -3.17 5.17 9.61
N LYS A 83 -2.27 4.39 10.24
CA LYS A 83 -1.11 4.94 10.96
C LYS A 83 -0.17 5.68 10.00
N ALA A 84 0.16 5.06 8.86
CA ALA A 84 1.01 5.69 7.84
C ALA A 84 0.36 6.95 7.25
N ALA A 85 -0.94 6.92 6.97
CA ALA A 85 -1.68 8.09 6.49
C ALA A 85 -1.65 9.24 7.50
N LYS A 86 -1.87 8.96 8.78
CA LYS A 86 -1.81 9.96 9.87
C LYS A 86 -0.41 10.53 10.05
N GLU A 87 0.62 9.68 10.01
CA GLU A 87 2.01 10.10 10.10
C GLU A 87 2.39 11.02 8.93
N MET A 88 2.02 10.65 7.71
CA MET A 88 2.24 11.47 6.52
C MET A 88 1.57 12.83 6.64
N GLN A 89 0.32 12.87 7.11
CA GLN A 89 -0.43 14.11 7.32
C GLN A 89 0.24 15.00 8.38
N THR A 90 0.69 14.42 9.50
CA THR A 90 1.40 15.14 10.57
C THR A 90 2.71 15.74 10.05
N ARG A 91 3.51 14.96 9.33
CA ARG A 91 4.77 15.44 8.75
C ARG A 91 4.54 16.56 7.72
N LEU A 92 3.52 16.41 6.87
CA LEU A 92 3.19 17.40 5.86
C LEU A 92 2.74 18.73 6.49
N SER A 93 1.91 18.66 7.54
CA SER A 93 1.47 19.86 8.30
C SER A 93 2.64 20.57 8.99
N ALA A 94 3.68 19.84 9.36
CA ALA A 94 4.90 20.44 9.94
C ALA A 94 5.79 21.08 8.86
N LEU A 95 5.77 20.60 7.63
CA LEU A 95 6.57 21.14 6.53
C LEU A 95 5.98 22.41 5.92
N LEU A 96 4.67 22.54 5.93
CA LEU A 96 3.97 23.66 5.27
C LEU A 96 2.92 24.27 6.18
N PRO A 97 2.91 25.61 6.35
CA PRO A 97 1.90 26.35 7.12
C PRO A 97 0.65 26.61 6.26
N ILE A 98 0.15 25.61 5.54
CA ILE A 98 -1.02 25.71 4.67
C ILE A 98 -2.09 24.70 5.08
N SER A 99 -3.36 25.03 4.75
CA SER A 99 -4.45 24.08 4.94
C SER A 99 -4.37 22.95 3.92
N LEU A 100 -4.35 21.73 4.40
CA LEU A 100 -4.43 20.50 3.57
C LEU A 100 -5.89 20.12 3.24
N ARG A 101 -6.84 20.99 3.54
CA ARG A 101 -8.26 20.76 3.28
C ARG A 101 -8.49 20.52 1.78
N GLY A 102 -9.24 19.49 1.48
CA GLY A 102 -9.51 19.07 0.10
C GLY A 102 -8.57 18.00 -0.45
N MET A 103 -7.39 17.79 0.17
CA MET A 103 -6.52 16.69 -0.20
C MET A 103 -7.16 15.33 0.13
N TRP A 104 -6.96 14.37 -0.73
CA TRP A 104 -7.36 13.00 -0.49
C TRP A 104 -6.13 12.19 -0.07
N MET A 105 -6.06 11.93 1.23
CA MET A 105 -4.97 11.14 1.82
C MET A 105 -5.56 10.07 2.72
N GLY A 106 -5.16 8.82 2.51
CA GLY A 106 -5.68 7.70 3.27
C GLY A 106 -5.32 6.35 2.71
N THR A 107 -5.94 5.31 3.26
CA THR A 107 -5.83 3.95 2.73
C THR A 107 -6.75 3.77 1.50
N PHE A 108 -6.48 2.75 0.67
CA PHE A 108 -7.36 2.40 -0.44
C PHE A 108 -8.83 2.32 -0.01
N HIS A 109 -9.13 1.54 1.04
CA HIS A 109 -10.50 1.38 1.54
C HIS A 109 -11.09 2.69 2.07
N GLY A 110 -10.30 3.51 2.75
CA GLY A 110 -10.74 4.82 3.24
C GLY A 110 -11.09 5.78 2.11
N LEU A 111 -10.29 5.81 1.05
CA LEU A 111 -10.53 6.65 -0.13
C LEU A 111 -11.72 6.12 -0.95
N CYS A 112 -11.84 4.80 -1.11
CA CYS A 112 -13.01 4.18 -1.74
C CYS A 112 -14.29 4.47 -0.97
N ASN A 113 -14.29 4.36 0.35
CA ASN A 113 -15.43 4.74 1.18
C ASN A 113 -15.82 6.22 0.98
N ARG A 114 -14.83 7.12 0.96
CA ARG A 114 -15.07 8.55 0.69
C ARG A 114 -15.73 8.77 -0.68
N LEU A 115 -15.26 8.07 -1.72
CA LEU A 115 -15.83 8.12 -3.06
C LEU A 115 -17.29 7.62 -3.08
N LEU A 116 -17.53 6.46 -2.46
CA LEU A 116 -18.86 5.86 -2.38
C LEU A 116 -19.85 6.71 -1.58
N ARG A 117 -19.43 7.35 -0.48
CA ARG A 117 -20.25 8.29 0.27
C ARG A 117 -20.66 9.50 -0.56
N ALA A 118 -19.74 10.05 -1.34
CA ALA A 118 -20.00 11.20 -2.20
C ALA A 118 -20.95 10.86 -3.36
N HIS A 119 -20.95 9.61 -3.83
CA HIS A 119 -21.69 9.16 -5.02
C HIS A 119 -22.55 7.92 -4.74
N HIS A 120 -23.13 7.83 -3.54
CA HIS A 120 -23.86 6.65 -3.09
C HIS A 120 -25.00 6.25 -4.03
N GLN A 121 -25.74 7.21 -4.60
CA GLN A 121 -26.83 6.94 -5.53
C GLN A 121 -26.32 6.24 -6.80
N ALA A 122 -25.28 6.79 -7.43
CA ALA A 122 -24.68 6.19 -8.63
C ALA A 122 -24.06 4.81 -8.34
N ALA A 123 -23.59 4.61 -7.09
CA ALA A 123 -23.07 3.32 -6.62
C ALA A 123 -24.19 2.33 -6.23
N GLY A 124 -25.46 2.71 -6.29
CA GLY A 124 -26.59 1.86 -5.88
C GLY A 124 -26.62 1.58 -4.37
N LEU A 125 -26.15 2.53 -3.56
CA LEU A 125 -26.11 2.43 -2.10
C LEU A 125 -27.02 3.44 -1.43
N PRO A 126 -27.61 3.12 -0.26
CA PRO A 126 -28.27 4.13 0.57
C PRO A 126 -27.26 5.14 1.11
N ALA A 127 -27.67 6.38 1.35
CA ALA A 127 -26.78 7.43 1.88
C ALA A 127 -26.09 7.01 3.21
N THR A 128 -26.78 6.22 4.00
CA THR A 128 -26.35 5.76 5.32
C THR A 128 -25.87 4.31 5.34
N PHE A 129 -25.35 3.80 4.22
CA PHE A 129 -24.86 2.42 4.17
C PHE A 129 -23.81 2.17 5.28
N GLN A 130 -23.82 0.96 5.82
CA GLN A 130 -22.91 0.56 6.89
C GLN A 130 -21.83 -0.36 6.37
N ILE A 131 -20.66 -0.31 7.01
CA ILE A 131 -19.51 -1.15 6.68
C ILE A 131 -19.47 -2.27 7.71
N LEU A 132 -19.53 -3.51 7.23
CA LEU A 132 -19.37 -4.70 8.07
C LEU A 132 -17.88 -4.90 8.39
N ASP A 133 -17.57 -5.04 9.66
CA ASP A 133 -16.28 -5.59 10.06
C ASP A 133 -16.25 -7.12 9.84
N MET A 134 -15.09 -7.75 10.11
CA MET A 134 -14.93 -9.20 9.88
C MET A 134 -15.90 -10.05 10.72
N GLN A 135 -16.25 -9.60 11.93
CA GLN A 135 -17.16 -10.31 12.82
C GLN A 135 -18.62 -10.14 12.39
N ASP A 136 -18.98 -8.94 11.98
CA ASP A 136 -20.29 -8.63 11.42
C ASP A 136 -20.52 -9.38 10.10
N GLN A 137 -19.52 -9.42 9.23
CA GLN A 137 -19.56 -10.20 8.00
C GLN A 137 -19.74 -11.69 8.27
N LEU A 138 -18.97 -12.27 9.20
CA LEU A 138 -19.13 -13.66 9.59
C LEU A 138 -20.52 -13.95 10.14
N SER A 139 -21.06 -13.04 10.96
CA SER A 139 -22.42 -13.15 11.52
C SER A 139 -23.48 -13.08 10.42
N ALA A 140 -23.32 -12.21 9.43
CA ALA A 140 -24.20 -12.13 8.27
C ALA A 140 -24.19 -13.44 7.44
N ILE A 141 -23.01 -14.01 7.21
CA ILE A 141 -22.86 -15.28 6.49
C ILE A 141 -23.48 -16.44 7.28
N LYS A 142 -23.32 -16.49 8.60
CA LYS A 142 -23.98 -17.51 9.46
C LYS A 142 -25.51 -17.41 9.37
N ARG A 143 -26.07 -16.20 9.40
CA ARG A 143 -27.52 -16.01 9.21
C ARG A 143 -27.98 -16.50 7.84
N LEU A 144 -27.21 -16.20 6.78
CA LEU A 144 -27.47 -16.70 5.44
C LEU A 144 -27.48 -18.23 5.39
N CYS A 145 -26.44 -18.88 5.93
CA CYS A 145 -26.35 -20.34 5.95
C CYS A 145 -27.53 -20.98 6.68
N LYS A 146 -27.96 -20.38 7.79
CA LYS A 146 -29.15 -20.84 8.53
C LYS A 146 -30.44 -20.66 7.72
N ALA A 147 -30.62 -19.50 7.09
CA ALA A 147 -31.82 -19.19 6.31
C ALA A 147 -32.01 -20.10 5.08
N PHE A 148 -30.91 -20.52 4.45
CA PHE A 148 -30.92 -21.38 3.27
C PHE A 148 -30.56 -22.84 3.56
N ASN A 149 -30.53 -23.24 4.84
CA ASN A 149 -30.25 -24.60 5.27
C ASN A 149 -28.96 -25.18 4.67
N VAL A 150 -27.90 -24.38 4.67
CA VAL A 150 -26.60 -24.73 4.10
C VAL A 150 -25.88 -25.72 5.03
N ASP A 151 -25.29 -26.77 4.46
CA ASP A 151 -24.40 -27.69 5.17
C ASP A 151 -23.10 -26.94 5.54
N THR A 152 -23.00 -26.49 6.79
CA THR A 152 -21.88 -25.70 7.30
C THR A 152 -20.64 -26.54 7.64
N GLU A 153 -20.72 -27.86 7.65
CA GLU A 153 -19.56 -28.74 7.72
C GLU A 153 -18.83 -28.75 6.37
N ARG A 154 -19.61 -28.84 5.29
CA ARG A 154 -19.09 -28.78 3.92
C ARG A 154 -18.71 -27.37 3.47
N TYR A 155 -19.49 -26.37 3.87
CA TYR A 155 -19.31 -24.95 3.52
C TYR A 155 -19.17 -24.09 4.79
N PRO A 156 -18.01 -24.12 5.49
CA PRO A 156 -17.83 -23.37 6.71
C PRO A 156 -17.98 -21.86 6.45
N PRO A 157 -18.78 -21.12 7.24
CA PRO A 157 -19.04 -19.69 7.04
C PRO A 157 -17.78 -18.83 6.89
N LYS A 158 -16.73 -19.14 7.66
CA LYS A 158 -15.45 -18.45 7.58
C LYS A 158 -14.75 -18.64 6.21
N GLN A 159 -14.82 -19.86 5.66
CA GLN A 159 -14.26 -20.14 4.34
C GLN A 159 -15.08 -19.48 3.22
N LEU A 160 -16.41 -19.44 3.37
CA LEU A 160 -17.27 -18.70 2.44
C LEU A 160 -16.91 -17.21 2.44
N GLY A 161 -16.69 -16.61 3.61
CA GLY A 161 -16.26 -15.22 3.71
C GLY A 161 -14.94 -14.95 2.99
N TRP A 162 -13.97 -15.84 3.13
CA TRP A 162 -12.70 -15.73 2.38
C TRP A 162 -12.90 -15.88 0.87
N PHE A 163 -13.75 -16.81 0.45
CA PHE A 163 -14.08 -16.99 -0.96
C PHE A 163 -14.74 -15.74 -1.56
N PHE A 164 -15.73 -15.16 -0.88
CA PHE A 164 -16.41 -13.95 -1.34
C PHE A 164 -15.42 -12.76 -1.42
N ALA A 165 -14.59 -12.58 -0.42
CA ALA A 165 -13.57 -11.53 -0.41
C ALA A 165 -12.58 -11.71 -1.56
N SER A 166 -12.07 -12.93 -1.77
CA SER A 166 -11.13 -13.24 -2.85
C SER A 166 -11.74 -12.97 -4.23
N CYS A 167 -13.00 -13.37 -4.47
CA CYS A 167 -13.70 -13.06 -5.72
C CYS A 167 -13.78 -11.55 -5.96
N LYS A 168 -14.15 -10.78 -4.91
CA LYS A 168 -14.23 -9.31 -5.01
C LYS A 168 -12.88 -8.67 -5.28
N GLU A 169 -11.82 -9.13 -4.62
CA GLU A 169 -10.46 -8.63 -4.82
C GLU A 169 -9.90 -8.94 -6.21
N ASP A 170 -10.40 -10.01 -6.85
CA ASP A 170 -10.15 -10.33 -8.25
C ASP A 170 -11.04 -9.54 -9.23
N GLY A 171 -11.97 -8.75 -8.72
CA GLY A 171 -12.91 -7.97 -9.53
C GLY A 171 -14.08 -8.78 -10.08
N LEU A 172 -14.41 -9.94 -9.47
CA LEU A 172 -15.41 -10.87 -9.95
C LEU A 172 -16.72 -10.76 -9.15
N ARG A 173 -17.80 -10.49 -9.85
CA ARG A 173 -19.17 -10.69 -9.34
C ARG A 173 -19.58 -12.16 -9.47
N PRO A 174 -20.60 -12.64 -8.76
CA PRO A 174 -21.03 -14.04 -8.83
C PRO A 174 -21.19 -14.57 -10.27
N LYS A 175 -21.75 -13.76 -11.16
CA LYS A 175 -21.95 -14.12 -12.59
C LYS A 175 -20.64 -14.30 -13.37
N ASP A 176 -19.54 -13.71 -12.91
CA ASP A 176 -18.23 -13.71 -13.59
C ASP A 176 -17.30 -14.80 -13.06
N VAL A 177 -17.68 -15.50 -11.97
CA VAL A 177 -16.87 -16.54 -11.35
C VAL A 177 -16.98 -17.84 -12.15
N PRO A 178 -15.87 -18.40 -12.67
CA PRO A 178 -15.88 -19.70 -13.34
C PRO A 178 -16.34 -20.81 -12.38
N ALA A 179 -17.40 -21.52 -12.73
CA ALA A 179 -18.01 -22.56 -11.90
C ALA A 179 -18.15 -23.88 -12.66
N HIS A 180 -17.04 -24.60 -12.80
CA HIS A 180 -16.95 -25.81 -13.61
C HIS A 180 -17.48 -27.07 -12.89
N ASP A 181 -17.38 -27.12 -11.58
CA ASP A 181 -17.82 -28.25 -10.76
C ASP A 181 -19.01 -27.90 -9.85
N PRO A 182 -19.71 -28.92 -9.30
CA PRO A 182 -20.89 -28.70 -8.45
C PRO A 182 -20.57 -27.92 -7.16
N ASP A 183 -19.39 -28.10 -6.58
CA ASP A 183 -18.98 -27.42 -5.35
C ASP A 183 -18.79 -25.93 -5.60
N MET A 184 -18.09 -25.58 -6.67
CA MET A 184 -17.91 -24.20 -7.08
C MET A 184 -19.24 -23.52 -7.43
N ARG A 185 -20.15 -24.22 -8.14
CA ARG A 185 -21.49 -23.71 -8.44
C ARG A 185 -22.26 -23.38 -7.16
N LYS A 186 -22.16 -24.23 -6.14
CA LYS A 186 -22.80 -23.96 -4.85
C LYS A 186 -22.19 -22.75 -4.13
N LYS A 187 -20.87 -22.60 -4.14
CA LYS A 187 -20.20 -21.42 -3.58
C LYS A 187 -20.60 -20.13 -4.29
N VAL A 188 -20.73 -20.17 -5.62
CA VAL A 188 -21.18 -19.02 -6.43
C VAL A 188 -22.64 -18.67 -6.13
N GLU A 189 -23.52 -19.68 -6.00
CA GLU A 189 -24.90 -19.46 -5.55
C GLU A 189 -24.97 -18.76 -4.20
N LEU A 190 -24.17 -19.24 -3.23
CA LEU A 190 -24.09 -18.64 -1.90
C LEU A 190 -23.50 -17.22 -1.94
N TYR A 191 -22.55 -16.97 -2.83
CA TYR A 191 -22.02 -15.63 -3.06
C TYR A 191 -23.11 -14.69 -3.58
N GLN A 192 -23.93 -15.12 -4.53
CA GLN A 192 -25.06 -14.31 -5.02
C GLN A 192 -26.06 -14.01 -3.90
N LEU A 193 -26.45 -15.00 -3.13
CA LEU A 193 -27.35 -14.82 -1.99
C LEU A 193 -26.80 -13.85 -0.94
N TYR A 194 -25.48 -13.89 -0.70
CA TYR A 194 -24.79 -12.95 0.18
C TYR A 194 -24.83 -11.52 -0.37
N GLU A 195 -24.57 -11.32 -1.66
CA GLU A 195 -24.66 -10.01 -2.31
C GLU A 195 -26.09 -9.44 -2.20
N ASP A 196 -27.10 -10.27 -2.47
CA ASP A 196 -28.51 -9.90 -2.37
C ASP A 196 -28.89 -9.51 -0.93
N GLN A 197 -28.39 -10.23 0.05
CA GLN A 197 -28.60 -9.91 1.47
C GLN A 197 -27.96 -8.57 1.84
N CYS A 198 -26.69 -8.34 1.48
CA CYS A 198 -26.00 -7.09 1.74
C CYS A 198 -26.70 -5.90 1.09
N GLN A 199 -27.18 -6.06 -0.15
CA GLN A 199 -27.92 -5.03 -0.87
C GLN A 199 -29.25 -4.68 -0.16
N ARG A 200 -30.00 -5.68 0.31
CA ARG A 200 -31.26 -5.46 1.05
C ARG A 200 -31.03 -4.80 2.40
N GLU A 201 -29.97 -5.19 3.10
CA GLU A 201 -29.63 -4.64 4.41
C GLU A 201 -28.92 -3.25 4.33
N GLY A 202 -28.53 -2.82 3.15
CA GLY A 202 -27.80 -1.57 2.94
C GLY A 202 -26.42 -1.57 3.56
N VAL A 203 -25.73 -2.70 3.50
CA VAL A 203 -24.41 -2.90 4.09
C VAL A 203 -23.37 -3.29 3.05
N VAL A 204 -22.11 -3.02 3.31
CA VAL A 204 -20.97 -3.39 2.47
C VAL A 204 -19.86 -3.99 3.34
N ASP A 205 -19.18 -5.02 2.86
CA ASP A 205 -17.95 -5.51 3.46
C ASP A 205 -16.73 -4.74 2.97
N PHE A 206 -15.56 -5.00 3.54
CA PHE A 206 -14.33 -4.29 3.16
C PHE A 206 -13.96 -4.49 1.68
N ALA A 207 -14.08 -5.71 1.16
CA ALA A 207 -13.76 -6.00 -0.23
C ALA A 207 -14.74 -5.30 -1.19
N GLU A 208 -16.01 -5.15 -0.77
CA GLU A 208 -17.03 -4.43 -1.53
C GLU A 208 -16.71 -2.95 -1.71
N LEU A 209 -16.10 -2.31 -0.71
CA LEU A 209 -15.71 -0.90 -0.82
C LEU A 209 -14.84 -0.65 -2.06
N LEU A 210 -13.86 -1.50 -2.28
CA LEU A 210 -12.95 -1.38 -3.41
C LEU A 210 -13.63 -1.78 -4.71
N LEU A 211 -14.31 -2.94 -4.75
CA LEU A 211 -14.95 -3.44 -5.97
C LEU A 211 -16.03 -2.48 -6.46
N ARG A 212 -16.91 -2.02 -5.58
CA ARG A 212 -17.99 -1.09 -5.96
C ARG A 212 -17.46 0.28 -6.36
N SER A 213 -16.40 0.75 -5.72
CA SER A 213 -15.71 1.97 -6.12
C SER A 213 -15.05 1.85 -7.50
N TYR A 214 -14.46 0.69 -7.80
CA TYR A 214 -13.92 0.39 -9.12
C TYR A 214 -15.02 0.37 -10.19
N GLU A 215 -16.12 -0.35 -9.94
CA GLU A 215 -17.27 -0.42 -10.84
C GLU A 215 -17.91 0.96 -11.06
N LEU A 216 -18.06 1.76 -10.00
CA LEU A 216 -18.57 3.13 -10.10
C LEU A 216 -17.76 3.97 -11.09
N LEU A 217 -16.42 3.94 -11.01
CA LEU A 217 -15.57 4.67 -11.94
C LEU A 217 -15.56 4.06 -13.33
N ARG A 218 -15.62 2.72 -13.46
CA ARG A 218 -15.65 2.01 -14.75
C ARG A 218 -16.92 2.35 -15.53
N ASP A 219 -18.06 2.30 -14.85
CA ASP A 219 -19.37 2.34 -15.49
C ASP A 219 -19.94 3.77 -15.63
N HIS A 220 -19.31 4.78 -15.02
CA HIS A 220 -19.71 6.19 -15.09
C HIS A 220 -18.59 7.07 -15.68
N PRO A 221 -18.45 7.15 -17.01
CA PRO A 221 -17.36 7.88 -17.67
C PRO A 221 -17.25 9.35 -17.25
N ALA A 222 -18.37 10.04 -17.09
CA ALA A 222 -18.38 11.44 -16.68
C ALA A 222 -17.80 11.63 -15.27
N LEU A 223 -18.12 10.73 -14.34
CA LEU A 223 -17.57 10.74 -12.99
C LEU A 223 -16.09 10.41 -12.99
N ARG A 224 -15.67 9.42 -13.78
CA ARG A 224 -14.27 9.05 -13.96
C ARG A 224 -13.46 10.23 -14.48
N GLN A 225 -13.91 10.89 -15.54
CA GLN A 225 -13.26 12.07 -16.11
C GLN A 225 -13.15 13.22 -15.10
N HIS A 226 -14.19 13.45 -14.30
CA HIS A 226 -14.15 14.45 -13.23
C HIS A 226 -12.99 14.21 -12.27
N TYR A 227 -12.78 12.97 -11.81
CA TYR A 227 -11.70 12.64 -10.90
C TYR A 227 -10.34 12.60 -11.57
N GLN A 228 -10.24 12.19 -12.84
CA GLN A 228 -9.01 12.27 -13.63
C GLN A 228 -8.54 13.72 -13.82
N GLN A 229 -9.47 14.65 -14.05
CA GLN A 229 -9.15 16.09 -14.17
C GLN A 229 -8.80 16.71 -12.82
N ARG A 230 -9.44 16.25 -11.75
CA ARG A 230 -9.21 16.74 -10.39
C ARG A 230 -7.83 16.32 -9.88
N PHE A 231 -7.52 15.02 -9.92
CA PHE A 231 -6.29 14.49 -9.35
C PHE A 231 -5.13 14.54 -10.36
N ARG A 232 -4.42 15.66 -10.34
CA ARG A 232 -3.24 15.86 -11.19
C ARG A 232 -2.04 15.04 -10.73
N TYR A 233 -1.98 14.70 -9.44
CA TYR A 233 -0.91 13.93 -8.80
C TYR A 233 -1.49 12.81 -7.94
N LEU A 234 -1.13 11.59 -8.29
CA LEU A 234 -1.44 10.37 -7.55
C LEU A 234 -0.13 9.84 -6.98
N LEU A 235 -0.03 9.76 -5.65
CA LEU A 235 1.15 9.22 -4.97
C LEU A 235 0.73 7.95 -4.22
N VAL A 236 1.45 6.87 -4.46
CA VAL A 236 1.12 5.55 -3.88
C VAL A 236 2.33 5.03 -3.13
N ASP A 237 2.18 4.84 -1.82
CA ASP A 237 3.19 4.20 -0.96
C ASP A 237 3.02 2.68 -0.95
N GLU A 238 4.09 1.96 -0.65
CA GLU A 238 4.13 0.48 -0.57
C GLU A 238 3.49 -0.20 -1.80
N PHE A 239 3.82 0.28 -2.99
CA PHE A 239 3.17 -0.14 -4.24
C PHE A 239 3.27 -1.65 -4.51
N GLN A 240 4.32 -2.33 -4.00
CA GLN A 240 4.50 -3.78 -4.09
C GLN A 240 3.39 -4.58 -3.41
N ASP A 241 2.67 -3.97 -2.45
CA ASP A 241 1.61 -4.61 -1.68
C ASP A 241 0.23 -4.45 -2.32
N THR A 242 0.15 -3.78 -3.48
CA THR A 242 -1.13 -3.61 -4.21
C THR A 242 -1.63 -4.93 -4.77
N ASN A 243 -2.94 -5.18 -4.63
CA ASN A 243 -3.61 -6.27 -5.32
C ASN A 243 -4.05 -5.86 -6.73
N LYS A 244 -4.58 -6.81 -7.50
CA LYS A 244 -5.04 -6.59 -8.87
C LYS A 244 -6.07 -5.47 -8.96
N LEU A 245 -7.08 -5.49 -8.11
CA LEU A 245 -8.18 -4.54 -8.16
C LEU A 245 -7.78 -3.13 -7.74
N GLN A 246 -6.90 -3.00 -6.74
CA GLN A 246 -6.31 -1.71 -6.34
C GLN A 246 -5.54 -1.07 -7.49
N TYR A 247 -4.76 -1.86 -8.22
CA TYR A 247 -4.04 -1.38 -9.38
C TYR A 247 -4.99 -0.98 -10.52
N GLN A 248 -6.05 -1.75 -10.79
CA GLN A 248 -7.08 -1.38 -11.77
C GLN A 248 -7.80 -0.08 -11.39
N TRP A 249 -8.13 0.10 -10.12
CA TRP A 249 -8.75 1.32 -9.61
C TRP A 249 -7.85 2.56 -9.81
N LEU A 250 -6.54 2.43 -9.52
CA LEU A 250 -5.57 3.50 -9.78
C LEU A 250 -5.48 3.85 -11.27
N LYS A 251 -5.51 2.85 -12.16
CA LYS A 251 -5.49 3.09 -13.62
C LYS A 251 -6.67 3.93 -14.07
N LEU A 252 -7.88 3.64 -13.59
CA LEU A 252 -9.08 4.44 -13.91
C LEU A 252 -8.98 5.89 -13.47
N LEU A 253 -8.30 6.17 -12.36
CA LEU A 253 -8.08 7.52 -11.88
C LEU A 253 -6.96 8.25 -12.64
N ALA A 254 -5.99 7.52 -13.16
CA ALA A 254 -4.84 8.08 -13.86
C ALA A 254 -5.13 8.46 -15.31
N GLY A 255 -6.01 7.73 -15.98
CA GLY A 255 -6.30 7.96 -17.40
C GLY A 255 -7.10 6.82 -18.04
N GLU A 256 -7.11 6.81 -19.36
CA GLU A 256 -7.77 5.77 -20.17
C GLU A 256 -6.72 4.82 -20.77
N MET A 257 -7.10 3.57 -20.95
CA MET A 257 -6.24 2.57 -21.58
C MET A 257 -6.35 2.69 -23.12
N GLU A 258 -5.29 3.08 -23.77
CA GLU A 258 -5.19 3.22 -25.22
C GLU A 258 -3.96 2.48 -25.74
N GLY A 259 -4.14 1.51 -26.62
CA GLY A 259 -3.03 0.77 -27.23
C GLY A 259 -2.11 0.07 -26.21
N GLY A 260 -2.64 -0.37 -25.07
CA GLY A 260 -1.88 -1.03 -23.98
C GLY A 260 -1.13 -0.05 -23.06
N ARG A 261 -1.41 1.25 -23.17
CA ARG A 261 -0.82 2.29 -22.32
C ARG A 261 -1.90 3.15 -21.68
N ILE A 262 -1.61 3.67 -20.50
CA ILE A 262 -2.45 4.65 -19.83
C ILE A 262 -2.15 6.04 -20.39
N VAL A 263 -3.17 6.68 -20.92
CA VAL A 263 -3.11 8.05 -21.47
C VAL A 263 -4.00 8.95 -20.60
N GLY A 264 -3.42 9.98 -20.05
CA GLY A 264 -4.14 10.92 -19.16
C GLY A 264 -3.28 12.11 -18.76
N THR A 265 -3.85 12.98 -17.94
CA THR A 265 -3.18 14.20 -17.44
C THR A 265 -2.59 14.05 -16.05
N SER A 266 -2.87 12.96 -15.37
CA SER A 266 -2.38 12.68 -14.01
C SER A 266 -0.95 12.16 -14.05
N SER A 267 -0.14 12.61 -13.10
CA SER A 267 1.19 12.06 -12.82
C SER A 267 1.08 11.07 -11.68
N VAL A 268 1.54 9.84 -11.89
CA VAL A 268 1.55 8.79 -10.87
C VAL A 268 2.97 8.59 -10.37
N LEU A 269 3.18 8.79 -9.07
CA LEU A 269 4.40 8.44 -8.36
C LEU A 269 4.14 7.19 -7.52
N ALA A 270 4.68 6.07 -7.95
CA ALA A 270 4.67 4.84 -7.17
C ALA A 270 5.97 4.72 -6.38
N VAL A 271 5.86 4.50 -5.09
CA VAL A 271 7.00 4.23 -4.20
C VAL A 271 6.83 2.83 -3.62
N GLY A 272 7.86 2.03 -3.69
CA GLY A 272 7.79 0.66 -3.17
C GLY A 272 9.14 -0.02 -3.14
N ASP A 273 9.10 -1.24 -2.64
CA ASP A 273 10.23 -2.12 -2.49
C ASP A 273 9.81 -3.55 -2.84
N ASP A 274 10.18 -4.00 -4.03
CA ASP A 274 9.88 -5.36 -4.49
C ASP A 274 10.48 -6.44 -3.56
N ASP A 275 11.59 -6.15 -2.91
CA ASP A 275 12.23 -7.03 -1.94
C ASP A 275 11.45 -7.14 -0.61
N GLN A 276 10.53 -6.23 -0.33
CA GLN A 276 9.65 -6.24 0.84
C GLN A 276 8.22 -6.75 0.54
N SER A 277 7.99 -7.35 -0.60
CA SER A 277 6.68 -7.91 -0.96
C SER A 277 6.41 -9.21 -0.21
N ILE A 278 5.77 -9.09 0.96
CA ILE A 278 5.46 -10.23 1.84
C ILE A 278 3.95 -10.51 1.98
N TYR A 279 3.09 -9.80 1.24
CA TYR A 279 1.64 -9.91 1.33
C TYR A 279 0.98 -10.66 0.15
N ALA A 280 1.71 -11.51 -0.54
CA ALA A 280 1.15 -12.34 -1.62
C ALA A 280 -0.05 -13.19 -1.14
N PHE A 281 -0.03 -13.69 0.10
CA PHE A 281 -1.13 -14.43 0.73
C PHE A 281 -2.38 -13.56 1.00
N ARG A 282 -2.27 -12.23 0.87
CA ARG A 282 -3.38 -11.25 0.91
C ARG A 282 -3.73 -10.71 -0.47
N GLY A 283 -3.31 -11.37 -1.54
CA GLY A 283 -3.58 -10.97 -2.90
C GLY A 283 -2.65 -9.90 -3.47
N ALA A 284 -1.60 -9.47 -2.75
CA ALA A 284 -0.59 -8.56 -3.29
C ALA A 284 0.10 -9.17 -4.51
N ARG A 285 0.34 -8.33 -5.53
CA ARG A 285 0.97 -8.74 -6.78
C ARG A 285 2.18 -7.86 -7.09
N VAL A 286 3.36 -8.37 -6.81
CA VAL A 286 4.63 -7.71 -7.14
C VAL A 286 4.73 -7.37 -8.63
N GLY A 287 4.13 -8.19 -9.48
CA GLY A 287 4.03 -7.95 -10.93
C GLY A 287 3.36 -6.63 -11.30
N ASN A 288 2.55 -6.04 -10.41
CA ASN A 288 1.96 -4.71 -10.64
C ASN A 288 3.03 -3.63 -10.84
N MET A 289 4.23 -3.79 -10.26
CA MET A 289 5.33 -2.84 -10.47
C MET A 289 5.86 -2.89 -11.91
N GLN A 290 5.99 -4.09 -12.48
CA GLN A 290 6.40 -4.28 -13.86
C GLN A 290 5.31 -3.84 -14.84
N ASP A 291 4.04 -4.16 -14.53
CA ASP A 291 2.90 -3.69 -15.31
C ASP A 291 2.82 -2.16 -15.31
N PHE A 292 3.06 -1.53 -14.16
CA PHE A 292 3.13 -0.07 -14.04
C PHE A 292 4.20 0.54 -14.95
N LEU A 293 5.41 0.00 -14.92
CA LEU A 293 6.50 0.46 -15.79
C LEU A 293 6.11 0.41 -17.27
N ARG A 294 5.45 -0.68 -17.68
CA ARG A 294 5.04 -0.91 -19.08
C ARG A 294 3.82 -0.08 -19.46
N GLU A 295 2.74 -0.18 -18.70
CA GLU A 295 1.44 0.42 -19.05
C GLU A 295 1.44 1.94 -18.94
N PHE A 296 2.21 2.49 -18.00
CA PHE A 296 2.38 3.94 -17.85
C PHE A 296 3.59 4.48 -18.61
N ALA A 297 4.33 3.62 -19.32
CA ALA A 297 5.56 4.00 -20.03
C ALA A 297 6.46 4.89 -19.15
N VAL A 298 6.72 4.45 -17.92
CA VAL A 298 7.32 5.24 -16.84
C VAL A 298 8.69 5.77 -17.25
N PRO A 299 8.87 7.11 -17.39
CA PRO A 299 10.13 7.69 -17.85
C PRO A 299 11.17 7.81 -16.73
N HIS A 300 10.73 7.82 -15.48
CA HIS A 300 11.60 8.07 -14.33
C HIS A 300 11.60 6.89 -13.37
N GLN A 301 12.78 6.27 -13.21
CA GLN A 301 13.01 5.24 -12.22
C GLN A 301 14.18 5.67 -11.35
N ILE A 302 13.94 5.82 -10.04
CA ILE A 302 14.95 6.24 -9.08
C ILE A 302 15.08 5.17 -8.02
N LYS A 303 16.32 4.79 -7.68
CA LYS A 303 16.63 3.85 -6.61
C LYS A 303 17.13 4.60 -5.40
N LEU A 304 16.51 4.38 -4.25
CA LEU A 304 16.96 4.87 -2.95
C LEU A 304 17.64 3.71 -2.23
N GLU A 305 18.95 3.62 -2.39
CA GLU A 305 19.77 2.51 -1.88
C GLU A 305 20.48 2.84 -0.58
N ARG A 306 20.62 4.13 -0.26
CA ARG A 306 21.25 4.56 1.00
C ARG A 306 20.30 4.37 2.17
N ASN A 307 20.71 3.50 3.08
CA ASN A 307 19.97 3.20 4.31
C ASN A 307 20.48 4.07 5.47
N TYR A 308 19.55 4.64 6.22
CA TYR A 308 19.81 5.50 7.39
C TYR A 308 19.43 4.83 8.71
N ARG A 309 18.99 3.57 8.67
CA ARG A 309 18.48 2.85 9.83
C ARG A 309 19.50 1.90 10.42
N SER A 310 20.25 1.18 9.58
CA SER A 310 21.04 0.01 9.97
C SER A 310 22.50 0.17 9.63
N HIS A 311 23.35 -0.51 10.40
CA HIS A 311 24.77 -0.68 10.11
C HIS A 311 25.04 -1.69 9.00
N GLY A 312 26.25 -1.70 8.46
CA GLY A 312 26.67 -2.47 7.30
C GLY A 312 26.45 -3.97 7.44
N ASN A 313 26.84 -4.58 8.56
CA ASN A 313 26.70 -6.02 8.76
C ASN A 313 25.23 -6.51 8.66
N ILE A 314 24.26 -5.69 9.09
CA ILE A 314 22.83 -6.00 8.95
C ILE A 314 22.43 -5.94 7.48
N LEU A 315 22.88 -4.91 6.76
CA LEU A 315 22.56 -4.73 5.34
C LEU A 315 23.21 -5.81 4.46
N ASP A 316 24.44 -6.20 4.78
CA ASP A 316 25.14 -7.26 4.06
C ASP A 316 24.40 -8.60 4.18
N CYS A 317 23.92 -8.94 5.39
CA CYS A 317 23.05 -10.10 5.58
C CYS A 317 21.74 -10.01 4.79
N ALA A 318 21.10 -8.84 4.79
CA ALA A 318 19.85 -8.62 4.05
C ALA A 318 20.08 -8.71 2.53
N ASN A 319 21.13 -8.08 2.01
CA ASN A 319 21.51 -8.14 0.60
C ASN A 319 21.83 -9.58 0.17
N ALA A 320 22.64 -10.31 0.94
CA ALA A 320 22.98 -11.71 0.64
C ALA A 320 21.75 -12.62 0.65
N LEU A 321 20.81 -12.41 1.57
CA LEU A 321 19.56 -13.17 1.60
C LEU A 321 18.72 -12.91 0.36
N ILE A 322 18.52 -11.65 0.00
CA ILE A 322 17.61 -11.25 -1.08
C ILE A 322 18.18 -11.55 -2.48
N GLU A 323 19.48 -11.71 -2.63
CA GLU A 323 20.11 -12.10 -3.89
C GLU A 323 19.62 -13.45 -4.42
N ASN A 324 19.10 -14.32 -3.54
CA ASN A 324 18.49 -15.60 -3.95
C ASN A 324 17.19 -15.43 -4.74
N ASN A 325 16.57 -14.25 -4.74
CA ASN A 325 15.39 -13.94 -5.55
C ASN A 325 15.80 -13.53 -6.96
N SER A 326 15.44 -14.33 -7.96
CA SER A 326 15.81 -14.08 -9.36
C SER A 326 14.95 -13.01 -10.06
N GLN A 327 13.77 -12.71 -9.54
CA GLN A 327 12.79 -11.78 -10.17
C GLN A 327 12.71 -10.45 -9.43
N ARG A 328 13.85 -9.75 -9.34
CA ARG A 328 13.95 -8.43 -8.69
C ARG A 328 14.15 -7.32 -9.70
N LEU A 329 13.69 -6.13 -9.37
CA LEU A 329 14.08 -4.90 -10.07
C LEU A 329 15.52 -4.48 -9.74
N GLY A 330 16.09 -5.06 -8.71
CA GLY A 330 17.51 -5.01 -8.33
C GLY A 330 17.89 -3.67 -7.69
N LYS A 331 18.28 -3.74 -6.42
CA LYS A 331 18.95 -2.68 -5.65
C LYS A 331 19.83 -3.31 -4.58
N ASN A 332 20.81 -2.56 -4.10
CA ASN A 332 21.66 -2.98 -2.98
C ASN A 332 21.64 -1.89 -1.91
N LEU A 333 21.33 -2.28 -0.68
CA LEU A 333 21.34 -1.35 0.45
C LEU A 333 22.77 -1.05 0.87
N THR A 334 23.07 0.23 1.05
CA THR A 334 24.35 0.72 1.54
C THR A 334 24.14 1.67 2.71
N THR A 335 25.16 1.84 3.55
CA THR A 335 25.12 2.79 4.68
C THR A 335 26.48 3.44 4.92
N ASP A 336 26.44 4.65 5.47
CA ASP A 336 27.65 5.35 5.93
C ASP A 336 27.86 5.20 7.46
N GLN A 337 27.02 4.40 8.14
CA GLN A 337 27.10 4.22 9.59
C GLN A 337 28.22 3.25 10.05
N GLY A 338 29.03 2.74 9.10
CA GLY A 338 30.05 1.72 9.37
C GLY A 338 29.51 0.31 9.47
N ALA A 339 30.38 -0.65 9.74
CA ALA A 339 30.02 -2.07 9.75
C ALA A 339 29.06 -2.44 10.88
N GLY A 340 29.20 -1.85 12.06
CA GLY A 340 28.44 -2.23 13.25
C GLY A 340 28.88 -3.58 13.81
N GLU A 341 28.08 -4.12 14.73
CA GLU A 341 28.30 -5.45 15.29
C GLU A 341 27.94 -6.55 14.29
N PRO A 342 28.63 -7.70 14.33
CA PRO A 342 28.26 -8.87 13.55
C PRO A 342 26.88 -9.39 13.93
N VAL A 343 26.12 -9.89 12.94
CA VAL A 343 24.87 -10.59 13.20
C VAL A 343 25.18 -11.92 13.89
N ARG A 344 24.56 -12.15 15.05
CA ARG A 344 24.76 -13.37 15.84
C ARG A 344 23.65 -14.37 15.55
N ILE A 345 24.00 -15.65 15.44
CA ILE A 345 23.09 -16.78 15.28
C ILE A 345 23.18 -17.64 16.52
N HIS A 346 22.03 -17.92 17.13
CA HIS A 346 21.92 -18.83 18.26
C HIS A 346 20.96 -19.95 17.92
N GLU A 347 21.39 -21.19 18.14
CA GLU A 347 20.57 -22.39 17.97
C GLU A 347 20.26 -22.97 19.34
N ALA A 348 18.98 -23.17 19.64
CA ALA A 348 18.52 -23.74 20.89
C ALA A 348 17.86 -25.12 20.66
N PRO A 349 18.03 -26.09 21.59
CA PRO A 349 17.42 -27.41 21.45
C PRO A 349 15.89 -27.40 21.51
N THR A 350 15.31 -26.48 22.27
CA THR A 350 13.86 -26.33 22.45
C THR A 350 13.45 -24.86 22.42
N ASP A 351 12.17 -24.60 22.21
CA ASP A 351 11.56 -23.26 22.30
C ASP A 351 11.68 -22.65 23.71
N LEU A 352 11.68 -23.49 24.74
CA LEU A 352 11.91 -23.05 26.13
C LEU A 352 13.35 -22.61 26.38
N ASP A 353 14.32 -23.31 25.79
CA ASP A 353 15.74 -22.95 25.87
C ASP A 353 16.02 -21.67 25.08
N GLU A 354 15.41 -21.51 23.89
CA GLU A 354 15.44 -20.28 23.12
C GLU A 354 14.89 -19.10 23.93
N ALA A 355 13.70 -19.25 24.52
CA ALA A 355 13.09 -18.19 25.33
C ALA A 355 13.93 -17.83 26.56
N ARG A 356 14.58 -18.83 27.21
CA ARG A 356 15.51 -18.57 28.33
C ARG A 356 16.70 -17.75 27.87
N TRP A 357 17.35 -18.16 26.81
CA TRP A 357 18.49 -17.45 26.24
C TRP A 357 18.13 -16.01 25.87
N LEU A 358 16.97 -15.79 25.23
CA LEU A 358 16.48 -14.45 24.90
C LEU A 358 16.33 -13.55 26.13
N VAL A 359 15.78 -14.08 27.23
CA VAL A 359 15.65 -13.32 28.49
C VAL A 359 17.02 -12.95 29.05
N GLU A 360 17.95 -13.91 29.07
CA GLU A 360 19.34 -13.67 29.53
C GLU A 360 20.04 -12.62 28.68
N GLU A 361 19.87 -12.69 27.36
CA GLU A 361 20.45 -11.71 26.42
C GLU A 361 19.85 -10.31 26.62
N ILE A 362 18.53 -10.20 26.76
CA ILE A 362 17.86 -8.91 27.05
C ILE A 362 18.36 -8.33 28.40
N GLN A 363 18.54 -9.18 29.40
CA GLN A 363 19.07 -8.72 30.68
C GLN A 363 20.53 -8.24 30.56
N ALA A 364 21.35 -8.95 29.78
CA ALA A 364 22.73 -8.54 29.52
C ALA A 364 22.78 -7.19 28.77
N LEU A 365 22.05 -7.05 27.69
CA LEU A 365 21.94 -5.78 26.93
C LEU A 365 21.48 -4.62 27.81
N THR A 366 20.51 -4.87 28.70
CA THR A 366 19.97 -3.81 29.56
C THR A 366 20.96 -3.43 30.69
N LYS A 367 21.59 -4.41 31.34
CA LYS A 367 22.46 -4.18 32.51
C LYS A 367 23.89 -3.76 32.12
N ASN A 368 24.45 -4.39 31.09
CA ASN A 368 25.85 -4.21 30.71
C ASN A 368 26.02 -3.11 29.66
N ASP A 369 25.14 -3.06 28.68
CA ASP A 369 25.27 -2.16 27.53
C ASP A 369 24.30 -0.96 27.62
N GLY A 370 23.40 -0.93 28.62
CA GLY A 370 22.54 0.21 28.93
C GLY A 370 21.38 0.40 27.96
N PHE A 371 21.06 -0.61 27.14
CA PHE A 371 19.91 -0.51 26.23
C PHE A 371 18.58 -0.48 27.00
N PRO A 372 17.72 0.53 26.79
CA PRO A 372 16.38 0.52 27.35
C PRO A 372 15.57 -0.64 26.77
N ARG A 373 14.77 -1.33 27.58
CA ARG A 373 13.94 -2.46 27.13
C ARG A 373 13.00 -2.09 25.98
N GLN A 374 12.53 -0.84 25.94
CA GLN A 374 11.66 -0.32 24.89
C GLN A 374 12.35 -0.19 23.51
N GLU A 375 13.65 -0.31 23.44
CA GLU A 375 14.44 -0.31 22.20
C GLU A 375 14.77 -1.73 21.72
N ILE A 376 14.31 -2.75 22.45
CA ILE A 376 14.51 -4.16 22.11
C ILE A 376 13.20 -4.73 21.57
N ALA A 377 13.23 -5.33 20.38
CA ALA A 377 12.09 -5.98 19.76
C ALA A 377 12.36 -7.45 19.50
N LEU A 378 11.37 -8.30 19.79
CA LEU A 378 11.36 -9.73 19.42
C LEU A 378 10.44 -9.92 18.23
N LEU A 379 10.98 -10.45 17.14
CA LEU A 379 10.23 -10.77 15.93
C LEU A 379 10.10 -12.29 15.78
N TYR A 380 8.89 -12.76 15.57
CA TYR A 380 8.59 -14.18 15.37
C TYR A 380 7.61 -14.38 14.20
N ARG A 381 7.62 -15.58 13.62
CA ARG A 381 6.84 -15.88 12.40
C ARG A 381 5.36 -16.06 12.67
N SER A 382 4.96 -16.64 13.79
CA SER A 382 3.57 -16.93 14.10
C SER A 382 3.21 -16.59 15.55
N ASN A 383 1.96 -16.18 15.76
CA ASN A 383 1.45 -15.85 17.10
C ASN A 383 1.51 -17.03 18.09
N ALA A 384 1.60 -18.27 17.60
CA ALA A 384 1.76 -19.43 18.46
C ALA A 384 3.08 -19.39 19.25
N GLN A 385 4.13 -18.78 18.68
CA GLN A 385 5.45 -18.63 19.32
C GLN A 385 5.43 -17.61 20.46
N SER A 386 4.53 -16.60 20.42
CA SER A 386 4.48 -15.55 21.44
C SER A 386 4.23 -16.07 22.83
N ARG A 387 3.41 -17.12 22.97
CA ARG A 387 3.00 -17.67 24.26
C ARG A 387 4.18 -18.11 25.15
N VAL A 388 5.16 -18.79 24.55
CA VAL A 388 6.35 -19.26 25.28
C VAL A 388 7.24 -18.07 25.67
N LEU A 389 7.44 -17.13 24.71
CA LEU A 389 8.23 -15.92 24.95
C LEU A 389 7.61 -15.04 26.01
N GLU A 390 6.30 -14.75 25.91
CA GLU A 390 5.57 -13.95 26.91
C GLU A 390 5.65 -14.56 28.31
N SER A 391 5.40 -15.87 28.44
CA SER A 391 5.47 -16.56 29.73
C SER A 391 6.84 -16.45 30.40
N ARG A 392 7.93 -16.43 29.62
CA ARG A 392 9.29 -16.30 30.13
C ARG A 392 9.68 -14.86 30.43
N LEU A 393 9.14 -13.90 29.69
CA LEU A 393 9.40 -12.47 29.94
C LEU A 393 8.66 -11.94 31.18
N PHE A 394 7.51 -12.55 31.53
CA PHE A 394 6.74 -12.21 32.73
C PHE A 394 7.30 -12.79 34.02
N ASN A 395 8.03 -13.90 33.98
CA ASN A 395 8.65 -14.56 35.14
C ASN A 395 10.11 -14.13 35.34
#